data_05bda2990ee2df4a16b723545b73b1e8
#
_entry.id   05bda2990ee2df4a16b723545b73b1e8
#
_cell.length_a   1.000
_cell.length_b   1.000
_cell.length_c   1.000
_cell.angle_alpha   90.00
_cell.angle_beta   90.00
_cell.angle_gamma   90.00
#
_symmetry.space_group_name_H-M   'P 1'
#
loop_
_entity.id
_entity.type
_entity.pdbx_description
1 polymer ?
#
loop_
_entity_poly.entity_id
_entity_poly.type
_entity_poly.pdbx_seq_one_letter_code
_entity_poly.pdbx_strand_id
1 'polypeptide(L)'
;MRRVLVTGGAGFIGSHFIRILLAEEADAQVVNLDVLTYAGNLANLADVASSPRYRFVRGDIRDMKVAQELAADADWIVNFAAESHV
;
A
#
# COMPACT_ATOMS: atom_id res chain seq x y z
N MET A 1 14.28 0.99 11.04
CA MET A 1 12.98 0.48 10.60
C MET A 1 12.51 1.25 9.38
N ARG A 2 12.16 0.57 8.33
CA ARG A 2 11.73 1.21 7.10
C ARG A 2 10.21 1.29 7.04
N ARG A 3 9.73 2.47 6.72
CA ARG A 3 8.31 2.68 6.53
C ARG A 3 8.06 2.92 5.05
N VAL A 4 7.26 2.07 4.45
CA VAL A 4 7.00 2.11 3.02
C VAL A 4 5.53 2.44 2.80
N LEU A 5 5.29 3.53 2.10
CA LEU A 5 3.94 3.88 1.67
C LEU A 5 3.73 3.32 0.29
N VAL A 6 2.74 2.46 0.14
CA VAL A 6 2.37 1.88 -1.14
C VAL A 6 1.01 2.43 -1.52
N THR A 7 0.89 2.98 -2.72
CA THR A 7 -0.40 3.43 -3.22
C THR A 7 -0.86 2.47 -4.30
N GLY A 8 -2.14 2.11 -4.26
CA GLY A 8 -2.67 1.14 -5.21
C GLY A 8 -2.26 -0.29 -4.89
N GLY A 9 -1.92 -0.55 -3.62
CA GLY A 9 -1.39 -1.85 -3.24
C GLY A 9 -2.42 -2.98 -3.18
N ALA A 10 -3.71 -2.66 -3.30
CA ALA A 10 -4.73 -3.72 -3.33
C ALA A 10 -4.94 -4.29 -4.72
N GLY A 11 -4.31 -3.74 -5.74
CA GLY A 11 -4.34 -4.30 -7.08
C GLY A 11 -3.45 -5.54 -7.18
N PHE A 12 -3.48 -6.18 -8.33
CA PHE A 12 -2.77 -7.44 -8.51
C PHE A 12 -1.26 -7.30 -8.31
N ILE A 13 -0.65 -6.34 -9.01
CA ILE A 13 0.80 -6.15 -8.94
C ILE A 13 1.21 -5.58 -7.60
N GLY A 14 0.46 -4.59 -7.10
CA GLY A 14 0.79 -3.95 -5.85
C GLY A 14 0.70 -4.91 -4.67
N SER A 15 -0.31 -5.79 -4.66
CA SER A 15 -0.45 -6.75 -3.58
C SER A 15 0.70 -7.75 -3.57
N HIS A 16 1.15 -8.15 -4.75
CA HIS A 16 2.27 -9.06 -4.86
C HIS A 16 3.55 -8.41 -4.32
N PHE A 17 3.77 -7.15 -4.67
CA PHE A 17 4.90 -6.40 -4.16
C PHE A 17 4.89 -6.33 -2.64
N ILE A 18 3.72 -6.06 -2.03
CA ILE A 18 3.62 -5.97 -0.58
C ILE A 18 3.98 -7.29 0.08
N ARG A 19 3.51 -8.41 -0.48
CA ARG A 19 3.85 -9.72 0.07
C ARG A 19 5.34 -9.97 0.05
N ILE A 20 5.97 -9.67 -1.08
CA ILE A 20 7.42 -9.86 -1.22
C ILE A 20 8.15 -8.98 -0.22
N LEU A 21 7.76 -7.72 -0.11
CA LEU A 21 8.42 -6.79 0.79
C LEU A 21 8.33 -7.25 2.23
N LEU A 22 7.15 -7.66 2.68
CA LEU A 22 6.98 -8.13 4.05
C LEU A 22 7.73 -9.42 4.33
N ALA A 23 7.88 -10.26 3.32
CA ALA A 23 8.60 -11.53 3.46
C ALA A 23 10.11 -11.33 3.47
N GLU A 24 10.61 -10.42 2.64
CA GLU A 24 12.06 -10.25 2.46
C GLU A 24 12.68 -9.25 3.41
N GLU A 25 11.92 -8.26 3.87
CA GLU A 25 12.43 -7.18 4.71
C GLU A 25 11.77 -7.24 6.07
N ALA A 26 12.41 -7.89 7.02
CA ALA A 26 11.84 -8.09 8.34
C ALA A 26 11.54 -6.79 9.07
N ASP A 27 12.28 -5.73 8.75
CA ASP A 27 12.10 -4.42 9.39
C ASP A 27 11.10 -3.53 8.68
N ALA A 28 10.56 -3.95 7.56
CA ALA A 28 9.67 -3.08 6.80
C ALA A 28 8.30 -2.99 7.45
N GLN A 29 7.78 -1.79 7.49
CA GLN A 29 6.39 -1.53 7.82
C GLN A 29 5.72 -0.94 6.60
N VAL A 30 4.57 -1.46 6.23
CA VAL A 30 3.89 -1.09 5.00
C VAL A 30 2.56 -0.43 5.32
N VAL A 31 2.35 0.75 4.77
CA VAL A 31 1.04 1.40 4.76
C VAL A 31 0.55 1.37 3.32
N ASN A 32 -0.58 0.75 3.09
CA ASN A 32 -1.16 0.63 1.77
C ASN A 32 -2.34 1.60 1.65
N LEU A 33 -2.20 2.62 0.82
CA LEU A 33 -3.25 3.60 0.55
C LEU A 33 -3.92 3.24 -0.77
N ASP A 34 -5.21 2.94 -0.73
CA ASP A 34 -5.93 2.51 -1.93
C ASP A 34 -7.39 2.93 -1.83
N VAL A 35 -7.95 3.37 -2.94
CA VAL A 35 -9.36 3.75 -2.99
C VAL A 35 -10.29 2.56 -3.15
N LEU A 36 -9.75 1.38 -3.46
CA LEU A 36 -10.52 0.15 -3.68
C LEU A 36 -11.54 0.29 -4.79
N THR A 37 -11.08 0.79 -5.94
CA THR A 37 -11.91 0.81 -7.13
C THR A 37 -12.05 -0.61 -7.67
N TYR A 38 -12.68 -0.75 -8.82
CA TYR A 38 -12.90 -2.06 -9.40
C TYR A 38 -11.62 -2.89 -9.55
N ALA A 39 -10.48 -2.24 -9.67
CA ALA A 39 -9.22 -2.95 -9.82
C ALA A 39 -8.61 -3.37 -8.49
N GLY A 40 -9.07 -2.80 -7.39
CA GLY A 40 -8.52 -3.09 -6.08
C GLY A 40 -9.41 -4.04 -5.30
N ASN A 41 -8.79 -4.96 -4.57
CA ASN A 41 -9.53 -5.94 -3.81
C ASN A 41 -8.74 -6.31 -2.57
N LEU A 42 -9.31 -6.06 -1.40
CA LEU A 42 -8.65 -6.40 -0.14
C LEU A 42 -8.39 -7.89 0.01
N ALA A 43 -9.16 -8.73 -0.69
CA ALA A 43 -8.92 -10.16 -0.65
C ALA A 43 -7.54 -10.52 -1.19
N ASN A 44 -6.97 -9.70 -2.05
CA ASN A 44 -5.62 -9.92 -2.56
C ASN A 44 -4.56 -9.85 -1.46
N LEU A 45 -4.89 -9.26 -0.33
CA LEU A 45 -3.97 -9.07 0.78
C LEU A 45 -4.44 -9.76 2.05
N ALA A 46 -5.43 -10.66 1.95
CA ALA A 46 -6.00 -11.31 3.12
C ALA A 46 -4.95 -12.04 3.94
N ASP A 47 -3.94 -12.60 3.28
CA ASP A 47 -2.89 -13.35 3.94
C ASP A 47 -1.95 -12.49 4.77
N VAL A 48 -1.85 -11.19 4.46
CA VAL A 48 -0.98 -10.28 5.21
C VAL A 48 -1.75 -9.30 6.08
N ALA A 49 -3.08 -9.32 6.00
CA ALA A 49 -3.92 -8.33 6.68
C ALA A 49 -3.73 -8.35 8.20
N SER A 50 -3.38 -9.48 8.77
CA SER A 50 -3.18 -9.61 10.21
C SER A 50 -1.75 -9.31 10.65
N SER A 51 -0.85 -9.02 9.73
CA SER A 51 0.52 -8.71 10.08
C SER A 51 0.60 -7.37 10.83
N PRO A 52 1.31 -7.30 11.97
CA PRO A 52 1.46 -6.02 12.66
C PRO A 52 2.29 -5.01 11.87
N ARG A 53 2.95 -5.45 10.82
CA ARG A 53 3.76 -4.57 9.98
C ARG A 53 3.00 -4.07 8.76
N TYR A 54 1.73 -4.46 8.62
CA TYR A 54 0.89 -4.05 7.49
C TYR A 54 -0.29 -3.23 7.99
N ARG A 55 -0.56 -2.11 7.33
CA ARG A 55 -1.71 -1.27 7.64
C ARG A 55 -2.37 -0.82 6.35
N PHE A 56 -3.68 -0.95 6.30
CA PHE A 56 -4.45 -0.47 5.16
C PHE A 56 -5.12 0.85 5.49
N VAL A 57 -5.04 1.80 4.56
CA VAL A 57 -5.77 3.07 4.66
C VAL A 57 -6.57 3.23 3.38
N ARG A 58 -7.88 3.33 3.52
CA ARG A 58 -8.72 3.59 2.37
C ARG A 58 -8.74 5.08 2.09
N GLY A 59 -8.34 5.47 0.90
CA GLY A 59 -8.30 6.86 0.53
C GLY A 59 -7.75 7.04 -0.86
N ASP A 60 -7.82 8.27 -1.33
CA ASP A 60 -7.41 8.64 -2.67
C ASP A 60 -6.08 9.37 -2.60
N ILE A 61 -5.09 8.91 -3.38
CA ILE A 61 -3.79 9.58 -3.46
C ILE A 61 -3.93 11.05 -3.88
N ARG A 62 -5.03 11.38 -4.55
CA ARG A 62 -5.28 12.77 -4.94
C ARG A 62 -5.75 13.63 -3.78
N ASP A 63 -6.12 13.04 -2.67
CA ASP A 63 -6.44 13.77 -1.46
C ASP A 63 -5.13 14.24 -0.84
N MET A 64 -4.78 15.50 -1.06
CA MET A 64 -3.49 16.05 -0.65
C MET A 64 -3.24 15.91 0.84
N LYS A 65 -4.27 16.06 1.64
CA LYS A 65 -4.10 15.99 3.08
C LYS A 65 -3.71 14.59 3.52
N VAL A 66 -4.44 13.59 3.03
CA VAL A 66 -4.14 12.20 3.38
C VAL A 66 -2.76 11.82 2.85
N ALA A 67 -2.48 12.17 1.60
CA ALA A 67 -1.20 11.82 0.98
C ALA A 67 -0.03 12.45 1.73
N GLN A 68 -0.16 13.71 2.13
CA GLN A 68 0.91 14.39 2.86
C GLN A 68 1.13 13.78 4.24
N GLU A 69 0.06 13.45 4.94
CA GLU A 69 0.20 12.85 6.27
C GLU A 69 0.91 11.51 6.20
N LEU A 70 0.54 10.68 5.25
CA LEU A 70 1.14 9.37 5.14
C LEU A 70 2.57 9.45 4.61
N ALA A 71 2.82 10.35 3.66
CA ALA A 71 4.15 10.50 3.09
C ALA A 71 5.15 11.04 4.10
N ALA A 72 4.69 11.86 5.04
CA ALA A 72 5.58 12.44 6.04
C ALA A 72 6.24 11.38 6.92
N ASP A 73 5.54 10.26 7.13
CA ASP A 73 6.07 9.18 7.96
C ASP A 73 6.78 8.11 7.14
N ALA A 74 6.80 8.22 5.82
CA ALA A 74 7.34 7.16 4.97
C ALA A 74 8.79 7.44 4.63
N ASP A 75 9.60 6.39 4.64
CA ASP A 75 10.96 6.46 4.12
C ASP A 75 10.98 6.22 2.62
N TRP A 76 10.04 5.44 2.12
CA TRP A 76 9.94 5.09 0.71
C TRP A 76 8.49 5.19 0.26
N ILE A 77 8.28 5.63 -0.95
CA ILE A 77 6.94 5.71 -1.55
C ILE A 77 6.94 4.96 -2.86
N VAL A 78 6.04 3.98 -2.98
CA VAL A 78 5.91 3.18 -4.20
C VAL A 78 4.47 3.33 -4.68
N ASN A 79 4.31 3.80 -5.89
CA ASN A 79 3.00 4.15 -6.43
C ASN A 79 2.57 3.22 -7.54
N PHE A 80 1.53 2.43 -7.29
CA PHE A 80 0.89 1.58 -8.29
C PHE A 80 -0.47 2.15 -8.73
N ALA A 81 -0.90 3.26 -8.15
CA ALA A 81 -2.26 3.74 -8.34
C ALA A 81 -2.51 4.31 -9.71
N ALA A 82 -1.48 4.69 -10.44
CA ALA A 82 -1.65 5.37 -11.73
C ALA A 82 -1.85 4.44 -12.90
N GLU A 83 -1.89 3.17 -12.71
CA GLU A 83 -1.91 2.23 -13.82
C GLU A 83 -3.26 2.02 -14.42
N SER A 84 -4.21 2.64 -14.10
CA SER A 84 -5.52 2.38 -14.58
C SER A 84 -5.60 2.13 -16.06
N HIS A 85 -5.94 2.30 -16.52
CA HIS A 85 -6.33 2.31 -17.41
C HIS A 85 -6.89 2.56 -18.23
N VAL A 86 -6.94 2.45 -18.58
CA VAL A 86 -7.39 2.74 -19.43
C VAL A 86 -8.10 2.75 -20.03
#